data_933b53e977b606aadb2ac03992230ae4
#
_entry.id   933b53e977b606aadb2ac03992230ae4
#
_cell.length_a   1.000
_cell.length_b   1.000
_cell.length_c   1.000
_cell.angle_alpha   90.00
_cell.angle_beta   90.00
_cell.angle_gamma   90.00
#
_symmetry.space_group_name_H-M   'P 1'
#
loop_
_entity.id
_entity.type
_entity.pdbx_description
1 polymer ?
#
loop_
_entity_poly.entity_id
_entity_poly.type
_entity_poly.pdbx_seq_one_letter_code
_entity_poly.pdbx_strand_id
1 'polypeptide(L)'
;MITFDKEWGNYKHWTVEVTDNKATLYLDVSEKDGIKPGYDLKLNSYDLGVDIELNDIVQRIRFEQPAVKVVVITSKQEKNFSAGANIYMLGQSEHTWKVNFCKFTNETRNSFEDSSNSGSIKFIAAVNGICAGGGYEVALACDEILLVDDRSSTVSLPEVPLLGVLPGTGGVTRLIDKRQVRKDLADIFCTNADGIRGKKAVEWKLVDYIAPPSKFDDLTESRVSELSNTVKLRNGKTGVTLSKLNRVVNDNEINYETVLCKIDKESRIANIHILGPKEDQLISPGDAEAVSYTHLTLPTTPY
;
A
#
# COMPACT_ATOMS: atom_id res chain seq x y z
N MET A 1 -22.56 -1.95 -3.37
CA MET A 1 -21.43 -2.53 -4.15
C MET A 1 -20.17 -1.78 -3.76
N ILE A 2 -19.05 -2.47 -3.51
CA ILE A 2 -17.76 -1.80 -3.22
C ILE A 2 -17.21 -1.28 -4.54
N THR A 3 -16.82 -0.01 -4.58
CA THR A 3 -16.17 0.60 -5.74
C THR A 3 -14.69 0.83 -5.46
N PHE A 4 -13.87 0.57 -6.46
CA PHE A 4 -12.44 0.87 -6.48
C PHE A 4 -12.15 2.20 -7.19
N ASP A 5 -13.16 2.84 -7.76
CA ASP A 5 -13.02 4.13 -8.42
C ASP A 5 -12.79 5.23 -7.37
N LYS A 6 -11.65 5.88 -7.45
CA LYS A 6 -11.26 7.00 -6.59
C LYS A 6 -10.86 8.21 -7.44
N GLU A 7 -10.92 9.38 -6.82
CA GLU A 7 -10.50 10.63 -7.44
C GLU A 7 -9.32 11.20 -6.64
N TRP A 8 -8.27 11.61 -7.36
CA TRP A 8 -7.10 12.23 -6.75
C TRP A 8 -7.47 13.41 -5.87
N GLY A 9 -6.97 13.39 -4.62
CA GLY A 9 -7.25 14.44 -3.64
C GLY A 9 -8.62 14.37 -2.97
N ASN A 10 -9.49 13.42 -3.34
CA ASN A 10 -10.80 13.23 -2.73
C ASN A 10 -10.87 11.89 -1.97
N TYR A 11 -9.88 11.68 -1.09
CA TYR A 11 -9.81 10.51 -0.22
C TYR A 11 -10.40 10.82 1.16
N LYS A 12 -11.00 9.82 1.79
CA LYS A 12 -11.61 9.94 3.13
C LYS A 12 -10.60 9.70 4.25
N HIS A 13 -9.62 8.84 3.98
CA HIS A 13 -8.71 8.29 4.99
C HIS A 13 -7.27 8.73 4.79
N TRP A 14 -6.97 9.34 3.65
CA TRP A 14 -5.63 9.77 3.28
C TRP A 14 -5.61 11.21 2.81
N THR A 15 -4.59 11.94 3.22
CA THR A 15 -4.23 13.21 2.60
C THR A 15 -2.91 13.04 1.87
N VAL A 16 -2.82 13.60 0.66
CA VAL A 16 -1.61 13.50 -0.18
C VAL A 16 -1.09 14.89 -0.46
N GLU A 17 0.18 15.10 -0.16
CA GLU A 17 0.90 16.34 -0.50
C GLU A 17 2.07 15.98 -1.41
N VAL A 18 2.15 16.65 -2.57
CA VAL A 18 3.25 16.45 -3.53
C VAL A 18 4.02 17.76 -3.65
N THR A 19 5.31 17.70 -3.37
CA THR A 19 6.23 18.83 -3.48
C THR A 19 7.49 18.37 -4.19
N ASP A 20 7.79 18.97 -5.34
CA ASP A 20 8.95 18.66 -6.16
C ASP A 20 9.11 17.15 -6.41
N ASN A 21 10.10 16.53 -5.76
CA ASN A 21 10.43 15.12 -5.90
C ASN A 21 9.93 14.22 -4.76
N LYS A 22 9.12 14.77 -3.84
CA LYS A 22 8.57 14.09 -2.67
C LYS A 22 7.04 14.06 -2.69
N ALA A 23 6.46 12.94 -2.34
CA ALA A 23 5.05 12.84 -1.96
C ALA A 23 4.95 12.43 -0.48
N THR A 24 4.11 13.12 0.29
CA THR A 24 3.83 12.75 1.68
C THR A 24 2.39 12.26 1.79
N LEU A 25 2.22 11.05 2.28
CA LEU A 25 0.93 10.41 2.52
C LEU A 25 0.63 10.43 4.01
N TYR A 26 -0.38 11.18 4.39
CA TYR A 26 -0.82 11.27 5.78
C TYR A 26 -2.03 10.34 5.98
N LEU A 27 -1.85 9.34 6.82
CA LEU A 27 -2.96 8.51 7.29
C LEU A 27 -3.76 9.30 8.34
N ASP A 28 -5.03 9.51 8.05
CA ASP A 28 -6.00 10.20 8.91
C ASP A 28 -7.35 9.53 8.75
N VAL A 29 -7.49 8.35 9.34
CA VAL A 29 -8.65 7.50 9.11
C VAL A 29 -9.91 8.14 9.67
N SER A 30 -10.88 8.39 8.81
CA SER A 30 -12.23 8.80 9.22
C SER A 30 -12.93 7.65 9.94
N GLU A 31 -13.07 7.77 11.26
CA GLU A 31 -13.54 6.68 12.12
C GLU A 31 -14.91 6.11 11.73
N LYS A 32 -15.80 6.95 11.21
CA LYS A 32 -17.20 6.60 10.90
C LYS A 32 -17.40 6.17 9.44
N ASP A 33 -16.38 6.26 8.62
CA ASP A 33 -16.46 5.99 7.19
C ASP A 33 -15.96 4.60 6.79
N GLY A 34 -16.17 3.60 7.64
CA GLY A 34 -15.88 2.21 7.30
C GLY A 34 -16.59 1.77 6.02
N ILE A 35 -15.96 0.89 5.23
CA ILE A 35 -16.49 0.41 3.94
C ILE A 35 -17.79 -0.39 4.09
N LYS A 36 -18.07 -0.89 5.31
CA LYS A 36 -19.30 -1.55 5.71
C LYS A 36 -19.79 -0.95 7.02
N PRO A 37 -21.10 -0.96 7.29
CA PRO A 37 -21.64 -0.56 8.58
C PRO A 37 -21.28 -1.58 9.68
N GLY A 38 -21.38 -1.15 10.94
CA GLY A 38 -21.32 -2.03 12.12
C GLY A 38 -20.00 -1.96 12.90
N TYR A 39 -19.03 -1.14 12.47
CA TYR A 39 -17.79 -0.89 13.21
C TYR A 39 -17.26 0.54 12.97
N ASP A 40 -16.44 1.00 13.91
CA ASP A 40 -15.71 2.26 13.82
C ASP A 40 -14.22 1.99 13.61
N LEU A 41 -13.56 2.83 12.79
CA LEU A 41 -12.13 2.73 12.48
C LEU A 41 -11.29 3.56 13.47
N LYS A 42 -11.29 3.19 14.76
CA LYS A 42 -10.55 3.90 15.80
C LYS A 42 -9.04 3.69 15.69
N LEU A 43 -8.26 4.63 16.23
CA LEU A 43 -6.80 4.53 16.34
C LEU A 43 -6.10 4.32 14.99
N ASN A 44 -6.58 4.98 13.95
CA ASN A 44 -6.09 4.74 12.59
C ASN A 44 -6.09 3.26 12.19
N SER A 45 -7.01 2.47 12.74
CA SER A 45 -7.24 1.12 12.23
C SER A 45 -7.86 1.18 10.85
N TYR A 46 -7.66 0.16 10.05
CA TYR A 46 -8.16 0.22 8.69
C TYR A 46 -8.91 -1.03 8.26
N ASP A 47 -9.78 -0.80 7.30
CA ASP A 47 -10.48 -1.81 6.52
C ASP A 47 -10.07 -1.75 5.05
N LEU A 48 -10.80 -2.47 4.20
CA LEU A 48 -10.53 -2.47 2.77
C LEU A 48 -10.66 -1.09 2.12
N GLY A 49 -11.52 -0.19 2.65
CA GLY A 49 -11.71 1.16 2.11
C GLY A 49 -10.46 2.01 2.19
N VAL A 50 -9.78 1.95 3.34
CA VAL A 50 -8.51 2.65 3.58
C VAL A 50 -7.41 2.16 2.63
N ASP A 51 -7.37 0.84 2.38
CA ASP A 51 -6.35 0.24 1.52
C ASP A 51 -6.64 0.44 0.02
N ILE A 52 -7.91 0.51 -0.39
CA ILE A 52 -8.29 0.89 -1.76
C ILE A 52 -7.79 2.29 -2.08
N GLU A 53 -7.91 3.25 -1.15
CA GLU A 53 -7.39 4.60 -1.34
C GLU A 53 -5.86 4.59 -1.43
N LEU A 54 -5.18 3.87 -0.56
CA LEU A 54 -3.72 3.74 -0.60
C LEU A 54 -3.24 3.13 -1.93
N ASN A 55 -3.92 2.11 -2.42
CA ASN A 55 -3.60 1.50 -3.71
C ASN A 55 -3.74 2.50 -4.86
N ASP A 56 -4.87 3.23 -4.92
CA ASP A 56 -5.11 4.27 -5.94
C ASP A 56 -4.03 5.36 -5.89
N ILE A 57 -3.68 5.84 -4.69
CA ILE A 57 -2.64 6.85 -4.48
C ILE A 57 -1.30 6.37 -5.07
N VAL A 58 -0.89 5.15 -4.74
CA VAL A 58 0.39 4.60 -5.21
C VAL A 58 0.41 4.47 -6.73
N GLN A 59 -0.68 3.98 -7.34
CA GLN A 59 -0.77 3.90 -8.80
C GLN A 59 -0.69 5.29 -9.45
N ARG A 60 -1.41 6.28 -8.92
CA ARG A 60 -1.34 7.64 -9.45
C ARG A 60 0.03 8.29 -9.29
N ILE A 61 0.72 8.07 -8.17
CA ILE A 61 2.10 8.53 -8.02
C ILE A 61 3.01 7.89 -9.08
N ARG A 62 2.83 6.59 -9.33
CA ARG A 62 3.62 5.89 -10.36
C ARG A 62 3.42 6.45 -11.77
N PHE A 63 2.19 6.73 -12.15
CA PHE A 63 1.82 7.08 -13.52
C PHE A 63 1.65 8.57 -13.75
N GLU A 64 1.09 9.31 -12.80
CA GLU A 64 0.76 10.74 -12.98
C GLU A 64 1.84 11.68 -12.44
N GLN A 65 2.73 11.20 -11.53
CA GLN A 65 3.71 12.04 -10.84
C GLN A 65 5.16 11.60 -11.14
N PRO A 66 5.65 11.77 -12.39
CA PRO A 66 6.97 11.27 -12.79
C PRO A 66 8.15 11.97 -12.09
N ALA A 67 7.92 13.14 -11.49
CA ALA A 67 8.94 13.87 -10.72
C ALA A 67 9.16 13.27 -9.33
N VAL A 68 8.17 12.57 -8.75
CA VAL A 68 8.27 12.00 -7.40
C VAL A 68 9.29 10.88 -7.39
N LYS A 69 10.26 10.99 -6.47
CA LYS A 69 11.32 10.01 -6.22
C LYS A 69 11.16 9.31 -4.89
N VAL A 70 10.61 10.01 -3.89
CA VAL A 70 10.42 9.47 -2.54
C VAL A 70 9.00 9.72 -2.07
N VAL A 71 8.40 8.67 -1.52
CA VAL A 71 7.11 8.70 -0.86
C VAL A 71 7.32 8.53 0.64
N VAL A 72 6.86 9.47 1.43
CA VAL A 72 6.84 9.38 2.89
C VAL A 72 5.44 9.03 3.35
N ILE A 73 5.30 7.99 4.15
CA ILE A 73 4.03 7.58 4.76
C ILE A 73 4.12 7.89 6.25
N THR A 74 3.20 8.70 6.75
CA THR A 74 3.10 9.09 8.15
C THR A 74 1.64 9.21 8.60
N SER A 75 1.40 9.58 9.85
CA SER A 75 0.05 9.77 10.41
C SER A 75 -0.18 11.21 10.82
N LYS A 76 -1.41 11.69 10.69
CA LYS A 76 -1.84 12.97 11.31
C LYS A 76 -2.13 12.83 12.80
N GLN A 77 -2.33 11.61 13.30
CA GLN A 77 -2.54 11.39 14.73
C GLN A 77 -1.20 11.35 15.46
N GLU A 78 -1.08 12.17 16.51
CA GLU A 78 0.19 12.35 17.24
C GLU A 78 0.74 11.08 17.91
N LYS A 79 -0.13 10.14 18.31
CA LYS A 79 0.28 8.96 19.12
C LYS A 79 0.02 7.62 18.43
N ASN A 80 -0.65 7.65 17.29
CA ASN A 80 -1.02 6.45 16.58
C ASN A 80 -0.63 6.59 15.11
N PHE A 81 0.36 5.81 14.69
CA PHE A 81 0.59 5.64 13.27
C PHE A 81 -0.57 4.81 12.68
N SER A 82 -0.76 3.60 13.17
CA SER A 82 -1.91 2.74 12.84
C SER A 82 -2.01 1.55 13.79
N ALA A 83 -3.20 1.27 14.26
CA ALA A 83 -3.50 0.04 15.00
C ALA A 83 -3.65 -1.20 14.10
N GLY A 84 -3.49 -1.05 12.77
CA GLY A 84 -3.62 -2.13 11.81
C GLY A 84 -5.07 -2.47 11.45
N ALA A 85 -5.31 -3.67 10.96
CA ALA A 85 -6.62 -4.11 10.53
C ALA A 85 -7.65 -4.02 11.66
N ASN A 86 -8.83 -3.50 11.34
CA ASN A 86 -9.89 -3.32 12.33
C ASN A 86 -10.42 -4.68 12.81
N ILE A 87 -10.23 -4.96 14.10
CA ILE A 87 -10.58 -6.26 14.70
C ILE A 87 -12.10 -6.52 14.73
N TYR A 88 -12.92 -5.47 14.84
CA TYR A 88 -14.37 -5.61 14.78
C TYR A 88 -14.85 -5.96 13.39
N MET A 89 -14.28 -5.32 12.35
CA MET A 89 -14.51 -5.69 10.96
C MET A 89 -14.12 -7.16 10.72
N LEU A 90 -12.95 -7.59 11.21
CA LEU A 90 -12.51 -8.98 11.07
C LEU A 90 -13.45 -9.94 11.83
N GLY A 91 -13.89 -9.60 13.05
CA GLY A 91 -14.80 -10.42 13.84
C GLY A 91 -16.17 -10.63 13.18
N GLN A 92 -16.69 -9.62 12.48
CA GLN A 92 -18.00 -9.65 11.81
C GLN A 92 -17.93 -10.20 10.37
N SER A 93 -16.73 -10.43 9.82
CA SER A 93 -16.56 -10.82 8.44
C SER A 93 -16.50 -12.34 8.28
N GLU A 94 -17.08 -12.83 7.17
CA GLU A 94 -16.91 -14.21 6.74
C GLU A 94 -15.47 -14.52 6.32
N HIS A 95 -15.11 -15.80 6.29
CA HIS A 95 -13.76 -16.24 5.95
C HIS A 95 -13.33 -15.76 4.56
N THR A 96 -14.21 -15.87 3.56
CA THR A 96 -13.94 -15.41 2.19
C THR A 96 -13.61 -13.92 2.11
N TRP A 97 -14.29 -13.10 2.91
CA TRP A 97 -14.00 -11.68 3.02
C TRP A 97 -12.60 -11.44 3.60
N LYS A 98 -12.25 -12.14 4.68
CA LYS A 98 -10.93 -12.01 5.33
C LYS A 98 -9.80 -12.37 4.37
N VAL A 99 -9.96 -13.46 3.61
CA VAL A 99 -8.99 -13.89 2.59
C VAL A 99 -8.82 -12.83 1.51
N ASN A 100 -9.92 -12.31 0.96
CA ASN A 100 -9.88 -11.27 -0.07
C ASN A 100 -9.30 -9.95 0.44
N PHE A 101 -9.61 -9.57 1.69
CA PHE A 101 -9.02 -8.43 2.35
C PHE A 101 -7.50 -8.57 2.46
N CYS A 102 -7.02 -9.70 3.01
CA CYS A 102 -5.58 -9.95 3.12
C CYS A 102 -4.89 -10.00 1.75
N LYS A 103 -5.53 -10.59 0.74
CA LYS A 103 -5.00 -10.63 -0.62
C LYS A 103 -4.83 -9.22 -1.19
N PHE A 104 -5.88 -8.39 -1.14
CA PHE A 104 -5.83 -7.03 -1.67
C PHE A 104 -4.77 -6.18 -0.97
N THR A 105 -4.75 -6.22 0.37
CA THR A 105 -3.76 -5.48 1.16
C THR A 105 -2.34 -5.94 0.88
N ASN A 106 -2.13 -7.22 0.62
CA ASN A 106 -0.82 -7.74 0.22
C ASN A 106 -0.40 -7.24 -1.16
N GLU A 107 -1.30 -7.15 -2.11
CA GLU A 107 -1.03 -6.61 -3.45
C GLU A 107 -0.63 -5.13 -3.39
N THR A 108 -1.27 -4.34 -2.52
CA THR A 108 -0.88 -2.95 -2.27
C THR A 108 0.55 -2.86 -1.72
N ARG A 109 0.94 -3.72 -0.76
CA ARG A 109 2.31 -3.74 -0.23
C ARG A 109 3.33 -4.19 -1.29
N ASN A 110 2.98 -5.18 -2.09
CA ASN A 110 3.83 -5.61 -3.21
C ASN A 110 4.01 -4.49 -4.23
N SER A 111 3.01 -3.63 -4.43
CA SER A 111 3.15 -2.49 -5.35
C SER A 111 4.16 -1.44 -4.87
N PHE A 112 4.39 -1.29 -3.55
CA PHE A 112 5.47 -0.45 -3.02
C PHE A 112 6.82 -1.03 -3.43
N GLU A 113 7.02 -2.32 -3.19
CA GLU A 113 8.27 -3.02 -3.47
C GLU A 113 8.56 -3.05 -4.98
N ASP A 114 7.54 -3.27 -5.81
CA ASP A 114 7.66 -3.19 -7.27
C ASP A 114 8.00 -1.75 -7.73
N SER A 115 7.36 -0.75 -7.15
CA SER A 115 7.64 0.66 -7.44
C SER A 115 9.07 1.04 -7.05
N SER A 116 9.59 0.48 -5.96
CA SER A 116 10.95 0.71 -5.51
C SER A 116 11.97 -0.01 -6.39
N ASN A 117 11.71 -1.25 -6.75
CA ASN A 117 12.66 -2.08 -7.51
C ASN A 117 12.70 -1.71 -9.00
N SER A 118 11.54 -1.43 -9.58
CA SER A 118 11.38 -1.24 -11.04
C SER A 118 10.93 0.17 -11.43
N GLY A 119 10.24 0.88 -10.54
CA GLY A 119 9.58 2.15 -10.84
C GLY A 119 10.37 3.41 -10.46
N SER A 120 11.55 3.29 -9.88
CA SER A 120 12.37 4.43 -9.44
C SER A 120 11.65 5.34 -8.43
N ILE A 121 10.94 4.75 -7.46
CA ILE A 121 10.30 5.46 -6.35
C ILE A 121 10.69 4.76 -5.06
N LYS A 122 11.21 5.48 -4.07
CA LYS A 122 11.54 4.96 -2.75
C LYS A 122 10.47 5.30 -1.74
N PHE A 123 10.27 4.43 -0.75
CA PHE A 123 9.26 4.58 0.28
C PHE A 123 9.90 4.65 1.66
N ILE A 124 9.48 5.63 2.45
CA ILE A 124 9.86 5.82 3.86
C ILE A 124 8.58 5.72 4.70
N ALA A 125 8.58 4.86 5.71
CA ALA A 125 7.60 4.91 6.77
C ALA A 125 8.13 5.79 7.89
N ALA A 126 7.59 7.01 8.05
CA ALA A 126 7.89 7.91 9.16
C ALA A 126 6.88 7.65 10.29
N VAL A 127 7.21 6.69 11.15
CA VAL A 127 6.33 6.18 12.20
C VAL A 127 6.38 7.12 13.41
N ASN A 128 5.39 7.99 13.52
CA ASN A 128 5.26 9.03 14.54
C ASN A 128 4.39 8.63 15.75
N GLY A 129 4.09 7.35 15.91
CA GLY A 129 3.24 6.83 16.98
C GLY A 129 3.27 5.30 17.08
N ILE A 130 2.29 4.72 17.75
CA ILE A 130 2.11 3.27 17.85
C ILE A 130 1.80 2.71 16.45
N CYS A 131 2.53 1.68 16.04
CA CYS A 131 2.41 1.05 14.74
C CYS A 131 2.30 -0.46 14.92
N ALA A 132 1.09 -0.99 14.79
CA ALA A 132 0.77 -2.37 15.14
C ALA A 132 0.15 -3.13 13.95
N GLY A 133 0.40 -4.43 13.91
CA GLY A 133 -0.23 -5.36 12.97
C GLY A 133 -0.10 -4.90 11.53
N GLY A 134 -1.21 -4.86 10.82
CA GLY A 134 -1.26 -4.40 9.44
C GLY A 134 -0.70 -2.99 9.19
N GLY A 135 -0.68 -2.11 10.21
CA GLY A 135 -0.01 -0.81 10.14
C GLY A 135 1.51 -0.97 10.05
N TYR A 136 2.08 -1.89 10.82
CA TYR A 136 3.50 -2.19 10.72
C TYR A 136 3.82 -2.98 9.44
N GLU A 137 2.87 -3.78 8.92
CA GLU A 137 3.04 -4.45 7.63
C GLU A 137 3.13 -3.44 6.45
N VAL A 138 2.45 -2.27 6.54
CA VAL A 138 2.67 -1.15 5.60
C VAL A 138 4.10 -0.63 5.72
N ALA A 139 4.57 -0.39 6.94
CA ALA A 139 5.93 0.09 7.17
C ALA A 139 6.99 -0.91 6.67
N LEU A 140 6.79 -2.20 6.90
CA LEU A 140 7.67 -3.28 6.41
C LEU A 140 7.78 -3.34 4.88
N ALA A 141 6.76 -2.89 4.16
CA ALA A 141 6.78 -2.80 2.70
C ALA A 141 7.64 -1.62 2.19
N CYS A 142 7.88 -0.60 3.01
CA CYS A 142 8.72 0.55 2.68
C CYS A 142 10.21 0.18 2.61
N ASP A 143 11.02 1.01 1.94
CA ASP A 143 12.48 0.84 1.86
C ASP A 143 13.13 1.12 3.20
N GLU A 144 12.66 2.14 3.92
CA GLU A 144 13.15 2.53 5.25
C GLU A 144 12.00 2.77 6.22
N ILE A 145 12.26 2.46 7.49
CA ILE A 145 11.34 2.67 8.61
C ILE A 145 12.03 3.56 9.63
N LEU A 146 11.47 4.74 9.87
CA LEU A 146 11.88 5.66 10.92
C LEU A 146 10.88 5.56 12.06
N LEU A 147 11.34 5.50 13.31
CA LEU A 147 10.47 5.46 14.48
C LEU A 147 10.79 6.62 15.41
N VAL A 148 9.77 7.37 15.80
CA VAL A 148 9.93 8.40 16.82
C VAL A 148 10.29 7.76 18.17
N ASP A 149 11.34 8.28 18.83
CA ASP A 149 11.79 7.83 20.16
C ASP A 149 11.24 8.75 21.25
N ASP A 150 9.95 8.61 21.52
CA ASP A 150 9.17 9.35 22.51
C ASP A 150 8.88 8.53 23.78
N ARG A 151 9.48 7.34 23.91
CA ARG A 151 9.29 6.35 24.97
C ARG A 151 7.94 5.63 24.95
N SER A 152 7.00 6.00 24.08
CA SER A 152 5.66 5.40 23.97
C SER A 152 5.43 4.71 22.63
N SER A 153 6.02 5.21 21.56
CA SER A 153 5.85 4.68 20.21
C SER A 153 6.58 3.35 20.05
N THR A 154 5.86 2.38 19.48
CA THR A 154 6.32 1.00 19.32
C THR A 154 5.97 0.47 17.93
N VAL A 155 6.69 -0.54 17.49
CA VAL A 155 6.30 -1.40 16.37
C VAL A 155 5.94 -2.79 16.88
N SER A 156 4.91 -3.45 16.34
CA SER A 156 4.48 -4.78 16.78
C SER A 156 3.75 -5.57 15.69
N LEU A 157 3.80 -6.89 15.78
CA LEU A 157 2.95 -7.84 15.04
C LEU A 157 2.18 -8.69 16.08
N PRO A 158 1.14 -8.14 16.72
CA PRO A 158 0.51 -8.74 17.88
C PRO A 158 -0.63 -9.71 17.52
N GLU A 159 -0.72 -10.17 16.28
CA GLU A 159 -1.81 -10.99 15.79
C GLU A 159 -1.89 -12.33 16.51
N VAL A 160 -0.76 -12.97 16.80
CA VAL A 160 -0.73 -14.26 17.51
C VAL A 160 -1.28 -14.14 18.92
N PRO A 161 -0.75 -13.25 19.81
CA PRO A 161 -1.22 -13.17 21.17
C PRO A 161 -2.62 -12.58 21.32
N LEU A 162 -3.07 -11.71 20.40
CA LEU A 162 -4.36 -11.04 20.52
C LEU A 162 -5.48 -11.74 19.74
N LEU A 163 -5.17 -12.34 18.60
CA LEU A 163 -6.17 -12.87 17.66
C LEU A 163 -6.02 -14.35 17.38
N GLY A 164 -4.92 -15.00 17.80
CA GLY A 164 -4.64 -16.40 17.52
C GLY A 164 -4.40 -16.69 16.03
N VAL A 165 -3.97 -15.69 15.25
CA VAL A 165 -3.68 -15.80 13.82
C VAL A 165 -2.28 -15.25 13.50
N LEU A 166 -1.73 -15.61 12.36
CA LEU A 166 -0.50 -15.00 11.86
C LEU A 166 -0.78 -13.65 11.17
N PRO A 167 0.20 -12.72 11.14
CA PRO A 167 0.13 -11.54 10.30
C PRO A 167 -0.22 -11.90 8.84
N GLY A 168 -1.32 -11.34 8.32
CA GLY A 168 -1.94 -11.81 7.08
C GLY A 168 -1.48 -11.12 5.80
N THR A 169 -0.69 -10.03 5.91
CA THR A 169 -0.32 -9.20 4.75
C THR A 169 1.19 -9.13 4.51
N GLY A 170 1.85 -10.25 4.71
CA GLY A 170 3.26 -10.47 4.38
C GLY A 170 4.25 -9.99 5.45
N GLY A 171 3.77 -9.68 6.68
CA GLY A 171 4.61 -9.18 7.76
C GLY A 171 5.73 -10.13 8.16
N VAL A 172 5.41 -11.40 8.37
CA VAL A 172 6.43 -12.40 8.77
C VAL A 172 7.49 -12.61 7.67
N THR A 173 7.06 -12.67 6.41
CA THR A 173 7.98 -12.80 5.27
C THR A 173 8.94 -11.61 5.20
N ARG A 174 8.40 -10.37 5.27
CA ARG A 174 9.23 -9.16 5.23
C ARG A 174 10.15 -9.04 6.43
N LEU A 175 9.68 -9.46 7.60
CA LEU A 175 10.49 -9.48 8.82
C LEU A 175 11.74 -10.36 8.66
N ILE A 176 11.59 -11.56 8.07
CA ILE A 176 12.68 -12.52 7.89
C ILE A 176 13.48 -12.23 6.62
N ASP A 177 12.83 -12.13 5.47
CA ASP A 177 13.52 -12.09 4.18
C ASP A 177 14.03 -10.69 3.83
N LYS A 178 13.24 -9.64 4.10
CA LYS A 178 13.61 -8.26 3.76
C LYS A 178 14.43 -7.61 4.86
N ARG A 179 13.95 -7.69 6.11
CA ARG A 179 14.61 -7.05 7.28
C ARG A 179 15.76 -7.88 7.84
N GLN A 180 15.85 -9.16 7.50
CA GLN A 180 16.86 -10.07 8.02
C GLN A 180 16.89 -10.13 9.56
N VAL A 181 15.71 -10.08 10.17
CA VAL A 181 15.55 -10.27 11.61
C VAL A 181 15.90 -11.71 11.95
N ARG A 182 16.72 -11.90 12.99
CA ARG A 182 17.07 -13.23 13.45
C ARG A 182 15.84 -13.99 13.92
N LYS A 183 15.67 -15.24 13.51
CA LYS A 183 14.44 -16.04 13.69
C LYS A 183 13.95 -16.10 15.13
N ASP A 184 14.85 -16.28 16.10
CA ASP A 184 14.51 -16.32 17.52
C ASP A 184 13.96 -14.96 18.03
N LEU A 185 14.48 -13.84 17.51
CA LEU A 185 13.94 -12.51 17.81
C LEU A 185 12.60 -12.27 17.13
N ALA A 186 12.41 -12.80 15.93
CA ALA A 186 11.13 -12.74 15.22
C ALA A 186 10.04 -13.53 15.96
N ASP A 187 10.36 -14.71 16.49
CA ASP A 187 9.44 -15.52 17.30
C ASP A 187 9.00 -14.75 18.55
N ILE A 188 9.95 -14.14 19.28
CA ILE A 188 9.65 -13.30 20.44
C ILE A 188 8.81 -12.08 20.03
N PHE A 189 9.17 -11.42 18.91
CA PHE A 189 8.47 -10.24 18.43
C PHE A 189 7.01 -10.52 18.05
N CYS A 190 6.76 -11.60 17.33
CA CYS A 190 5.41 -11.99 16.88
C CYS A 190 4.53 -12.56 18.03
N THR A 191 5.13 -12.89 19.17
CA THR A 191 4.40 -13.39 20.36
C THR A 191 4.27 -12.35 21.47
N ASN A 192 4.80 -11.13 21.27
CA ASN A 192 4.73 -10.03 22.22
C ASN A 192 3.69 -8.98 21.77
N ALA A 193 2.67 -8.73 22.62
CA ALA A 193 1.66 -7.73 22.36
C ALA A 193 2.14 -6.27 22.60
N ASP A 194 3.11 -6.07 23.49
CA ASP A 194 3.55 -4.73 23.90
C ASP A 194 4.38 -3.99 22.82
N GLY A 195 4.89 -4.74 21.84
CA GLY A 195 5.76 -4.20 20.80
C GLY A 195 7.19 -3.88 21.28
N ILE A 196 7.99 -3.39 20.34
CA ILE A 196 9.40 -3.04 20.57
C ILE A 196 9.61 -1.57 20.19
N ARG A 197 10.46 -0.84 20.95
CA ARG A 197 10.70 0.59 20.79
C ARG A 197 12.17 0.97 20.96
N GLY A 198 12.48 2.22 20.58
CA GLY A 198 13.77 2.84 20.82
C GLY A 198 14.94 2.05 20.23
N LYS A 199 16.09 2.08 20.88
CA LYS A 199 17.32 1.42 20.41
C LYS A 199 17.13 -0.08 20.14
N LYS A 200 16.31 -0.76 20.95
CA LYS A 200 16.03 -2.19 20.78
C LYS A 200 15.37 -2.50 19.44
N ALA A 201 14.50 -1.59 18.95
CA ALA A 201 13.88 -1.77 17.63
C ALA A 201 14.92 -1.70 16.50
N VAL A 202 15.92 -0.84 16.60
CA VAL A 202 17.04 -0.76 15.65
C VAL A 202 17.95 -2.00 15.77
N GLU A 203 18.34 -2.37 16.98
CA GLU A 203 19.18 -3.54 17.24
C GLU A 203 18.59 -4.84 16.68
N TRP A 204 17.26 -4.97 16.76
CA TRP A 204 16.52 -6.11 16.21
C TRP A 204 16.20 -5.96 14.72
N LYS A 205 16.64 -4.88 14.07
CA LYS A 205 16.36 -4.56 12.66
C LYS A 205 14.88 -4.39 12.33
N LEU A 206 14.07 -4.10 13.34
CA LEU A 206 12.64 -3.82 13.13
C LEU A 206 12.42 -2.46 12.47
N VAL A 207 13.28 -1.50 12.79
CA VAL A 207 13.33 -0.16 12.19
C VAL A 207 14.75 0.19 11.78
N ASP A 208 14.93 1.17 10.90
CA ASP A 208 16.27 1.58 10.45
C ASP A 208 16.83 2.69 11.31
N TYR A 209 16.02 3.67 11.67
CA TYR A 209 16.44 4.85 12.40
C TYR A 209 15.45 5.23 13.50
N ILE A 210 15.95 5.89 14.52
CA ILE A 210 15.15 6.51 15.58
C ILE A 210 15.62 7.94 15.82
N ALA A 211 14.70 8.83 16.17
CA ALA A 211 15.02 10.17 16.62
C ALA A 211 14.00 10.65 17.67
N PRO A 212 14.41 11.51 18.62
CA PRO A 212 13.47 12.15 19.53
C PRO A 212 12.50 13.06 18.74
N PRO A 213 11.29 13.36 19.27
CA PRO A 213 10.29 14.16 18.57
C PRO A 213 10.82 15.46 17.97
N SER A 214 11.69 16.15 18.69
CA SER A 214 12.27 17.43 18.24
C SER A 214 13.24 17.34 17.05
N LYS A 215 13.64 16.13 16.64
CA LYS A 215 14.57 15.88 15.53
C LYS A 215 14.00 14.88 14.51
N PHE A 216 12.75 14.48 14.67
CA PHE A 216 12.17 13.44 13.84
C PHE A 216 11.91 13.92 12.41
N ASP A 217 11.44 15.16 12.25
CA ASP A 217 11.24 15.78 10.95
C ASP A 217 12.59 16.01 10.24
N ASP A 218 13.60 16.50 10.93
CA ASP A 218 14.95 16.68 10.38
C ASP A 218 15.53 15.35 9.88
N LEU A 219 15.36 14.28 10.67
CA LEU A 219 15.78 12.94 10.26
C LEU A 219 15.03 12.50 9.00
N THR A 220 13.71 12.70 8.95
CA THR A 220 12.88 12.30 7.81
C THR A 220 13.33 13.03 6.55
N GLU A 221 13.52 14.34 6.60
CA GLU A 221 13.99 15.13 5.45
C GLU A 221 15.41 14.75 5.01
N SER A 222 16.31 14.44 5.94
CA SER A 222 17.63 13.93 5.62
C SER A 222 17.54 12.60 4.84
N ARG A 223 16.70 11.66 5.30
CA ARG A 223 16.52 10.38 4.60
C ARG A 223 15.88 10.54 3.23
N VAL A 224 14.90 11.45 3.10
CA VAL A 224 14.30 11.80 1.81
C VAL A 224 15.38 12.31 0.85
N SER A 225 16.24 13.22 1.30
CA SER A 225 17.32 13.76 0.47
C SER A 225 18.30 12.66 0.03
N GLU A 226 18.74 11.81 0.96
CA GLU A 226 19.68 10.73 0.67
C GLU A 226 19.09 9.72 -0.33
N LEU A 227 17.86 9.23 -0.09
CA LEU A 227 17.19 8.29 -1.01
C LEU A 227 16.91 8.91 -2.37
N SER A 228 16.53 10.20 -2.43
CA SER A 228 16.31 10.91 -3.70
C SER A 228 17.55 10.90 -4.60
N ASN A 229 18.74 10.92 -4.00
CA ASN A 229 19.99 10.87 -4.74
C ASN A 229 20.32 9.48 -5.29
N THR A 230 19.73 8.43 -4.74
CA THR A 230 19.89 7.05 -5.25
C THR A 230 18.99 6.74 -6.43
N VAL A 231 17.94 7.54 -6.61
CA VAL A 231 16.90 7.33 -7.64
C VAL A 231 17.23 8.10 -8.91
N LYS A 232 17.27 7.42 -10.05
CA LYS A 232 17.37 8.08 -11.34
C LYS A 232 16.06 8.76 -11.69
N LEU A 233 16.10 10.03 -12.09
CA LEU A 233 14.93 10.72 -12.63
C LEU A 233 14.40 9.99 -13.86
N ARG A 234 13.09 9.90 -13.95
CA ARG A 234 12.37 9.51 -15.18
C ARG A 234 12.36 10.69 -16.15
N ASN A 235 13.57 11.16 -16.54
CA ASN A 235 13.78 12.38 -17.31
C ASN A 235 13.01 12.38 -18.63
N GLY A 236 12.43 13.54 -18.95
CA GLY A 236 11.74 13.78 -20.23
C GLY A 236 10.37 13.09 -20.34
N LYS A 237 9.90 12.43 -19.28
CA LYS A 237 8.57 11.80 -19.30
C LYS A 237 7.52 12.72 -18.70
N THR A 238 6.48 12.96 -19.46
CA THR A 238 5.22 13.49 -18.94
C THR A 238 4.45 12.34 -18.31
N GLY A 239 3.81 12.59 -17.17
CA GLY A 239 2.94 11.58 -16.56
C GLY A 239 1.74 11.25 -17.46
N VAL A 240 1.17 10.08 -17.23
CA VAL A 240 -0.07 9.63 -17.89
C VAL A 240 -1.21 9.76 -16.89
N THR A 241 -2.20 10.61 -17.20
CA THR A 241 -3.37 10.75 -16.33
C THR A 241 -4.21 9.47 -16.35
N LEU A 242 -4.46 8.91 -15.17
CA LEU A 242 -5.33 7.75 -15.00
C LEU A 242 -6.79 8.23 -14.96
N SER A 243 -7.42 8.32 -16.13
CA SER A 243 -8.83 8.68 -16.23
C SER A 243 -9.71 7.56 -15.71
N LYS A 244 -10.91 7.93 -15.24
CA LYS A 244 -11.93 6.95 -14.86
C LYS A 244 -12.29 6.07 -16.04
N LEU A 245 -12.29 4.75 -15.82
CA LEU A 245 -12.71 3.81 -16.84
C LEU A 245 -14.23 3.84 -17.01
N ASN A 246 -14.69 4.09 -18.23
CA ASN A 246 -16.11 3.98 -18.57
C ASN A 246 -16.52 2.52 -18.60
N ARG A 247 -17.49 2.16 -17.75
CA ARG A 247 -18.00 0.80 -17.70
C ARG A 247 -19.49 0.76 -17.39
N VAL A 248 -20.14 -0.25 -17.90
CA VAL A 248 -21.52 -0.60 -17.55
C VAL A 248 -21.49 -1.84 -16.68
N VAL A 249 -22.11 -1.75 -15.49
CA VAL A 249 -22.17 -2.85 -14.53
C VAL A 249 -23.62 -3.26 -14.33
N ASN A 250 -23.92 -4.51 -14.62
CA ASN A 250 -25.19 -5.17 -14.36
C ASN A 250 -24.97 -6.33 -13.38
N ASP A 251 -26.05 -7.02 -12.99
CA ASP A 251 -25.96 -8.12 -12.03
C ASP A 251 -25.03 -9.27 -12.47
N ASN A 252 -24.93 -9.51 -13.78
CA ASN A 252 -24.18 -10.61 -14.36
C ASN A 252 -23.15 -10.18 -15.40
N GLU A 253 -22.95 -8.87 -15.59
CA GLU A 253 -22.01 -8.37 -16.60
C GLU A 253 -21.28 -7.13 -16.13
N ILE A 254 -20.00 -7.03 -16.49
CA ILE A 254 -19.18 -5.82 -16.35
C ILE A 254 -18.55 -5.56 -17.72
N ASN A 255 -19.01 -4.50 -18.39
CA ASN A 255 -18.61 -4.21 -19.76
C ASN A 255 -17.84 -2.90 -19.81
N TYR A 256 -16.59 -2.96 -20.24
CA TYR A 256 -15.74 -1.85 -20.65
C TYR A 256 -15.75 -1.73 -22.19
N GLU A 257 -15.08 -0.74 -22.71
CA GLU A 257 -14.98 -0.54 -24.17
C GLU A 257 -14.32 -1.73 -24.89
N THR A 258 -13.27 -2.29 -24.28
CA THR A 258 -12.45 -3.35 -24.88
C THR A 258 -12.43 -4.65 -24.06
N VAL A 259 -13.13 -4.71 -22.94
CA VAL A 259 -13.20 -5.89 -22.08
C VAL A 259 -14.65 -6.15 -21.68
N LEU A 260 -15.14 -7.34 -21.99
CA LEU A 260 -16.47 -7.78 -21.61
C LEU A 260 -16.34 -8.92 -20.60
N CYS A 261 -16.96 -8.76 -19.42
CA CYS A 261 -16.97 -9.80 -18.41
C CYS A 261 -18.41 -10.27 -18.17
N LYS A 262 -18.68 -11.56 -18.40
CA LYS A 262 -19.95 -12.23 -18.10
C LYS A 262 -19.78 -13.15 -16.91
N ILE A 263 -20.65 -12.99 -15.91
CA ILE A 263 -20.60 -13.72 -14.64
C ILE A 263 -21.78 -14.68 -14.56
N ASP A 264 -21.50 -15.97 -14.52
CA ASP A 264 -22.45 -17.01 -14.17
C ASP A 264 -22.31 -17.33 -12.67
N LYS A 265 -23.28 -16.89 -11.89
CA LYS A 265 -23.27 -17.05 -10.43
C LYS A 265 -23.60 -18.48 -10.02
N GLU A 266 -24.37 -19.24 -10.81
CA GLU A 266 -24.75 -20.61 -10.51
C GLU A 266 -23.56 -21.55 -10.67
N SER A 267 -22.90 -21.49 -11.83
CA SER A 267 -21.69 -22.28 -12.10
C SER A 267 -20.41 -21.66 -11.49
N ARG A 268 -20.50 -20.44 -10.95
CA ARG A 268 -19.37 -19.69 -10.37
C ARG A 268 -18.24 -19.45 -11.37
N ILE A 269 -18.60 -19.15 -12.62
CA ILE A 269 -17.68 -18.89 -13.73
C ILE A 269 -17.80 -17.43 -14.16
N ALA A 270 -16.65 -16.78 -14.36
CA ALA A 270 -16.57 -15.50 -15.04
C ALA A 270 -15.83 -15.67 -16.38
N ASN A 271 -16.50 -15.30 -17.47
CA ASN A 271 -15.91 -15.30 -18.81
C ASN A 271 -15.48 -13.87 -19.15
N ILE A 272 -14.17 -13.68 -19.37
CA ILE A 272 -13.58 -12.40 -19.73
C ILE A 272 -13.18 -12.45 -21.20
N HIS A 273 -13.78 -11.57 -22.01
CA HIS A 273 -13.49 -11.41 -23.42
C HIS A 273 -12.72 -10.11 -23.62
N ILE A 274 -11.51 -10.19 -24.15
CA ILE A 274 -10.68 -9.05 -24.51
C ILE A 274 -10.85 -8.84 -26.01
N LEU A 275 -11.31 -7.64 -26.40
CA LEU A 275 -11.51 -7.27 -27.79
C LEU A 275 -10.21 -6.65 -28.32
N GLY A 276 -9.83 -7.01 -29.53
CA GLY A 276 -8.73 -6.35 -30.23
C GLY A 276 -9.01 -4.88 -30.53
N PRO A 277 -7.98 -4.10 -30.86
CA PRO A 277 -8.15 -2.70 -31.27
C PRO A 277 -9.02 -2.62 -32.52
N LYS A 278 -9.83 -1.57 -32.63
CA LYS A 278 -10.55 -1.27 -33.86
C LYS A 278 -9.58 -0.80 -34.95
N GLU A 279 -9.95 -0.96 -36.23
CA GLU A 279 -9.09 -0.59 -37.37
C GLU A 279 -8.65 0.89 -37.31
N ASP A 280 -9.49 1.79 -36.84
CA ASP A 280 -9.22 3.22 -36.65
C ASP A 280 -8.25 3.52 -35.49
N GLN A 281 -7.99 2.52 -34.62
CA GLN A 281 -7.05 2.61 -33.50
C GLN A 281 -5.70 1.95 -33.84
N LEU A 282 -5.50 1.47 -35.05
CA LEU A 282 -4.21 0.93 -35.50
C LEU A 282 -3.21 2.08 -35.62
N ILE A 283 -2.24 2.07 -34.73
CA ILE A 283 -1.15 3.04 -34.69
C ILE A 283 -0.15 2.68 -35.79
N SER A 284 0.30 3.66 -36.55
CA SER A 284 1.33 3.44 -37.57
C SER A 284 2.64 2.99 -36.92
N PRO A 285 3.52 2.23 -37.62
CA PRO A 285 4.80 1.79 -37.06
C PRO A 285 5.71 2.91 -36.57
N GLY A 286 5.48 4.18 -36.96
CA GLY A 286 6.21 5.34 -36.50
C GLY A 286 5.75 5.88 -35.15
N ASP A 287 4.56 5.51 -34.67
CA ASP A 287 4.01 5.92 -33.37
C ASP A 287 4.29 4.89 -32.28
N ALA A 288 5.27 4.04 -32.47
CA ALA A 288 5.65 2.95 -31.57
C ALA A 288 6.11 3.39 -30.17
N GLU A 289 6.19 4.69 -29.89
CA GLU A 289 6.29 5.19 -28.51
C GLU A 289 5.00 4.96 -27.70
N ALA A 290 3.87 4.73 -28.35
CA ALA A 290 2.65 4.27 -27.71
C ALA A 290 2.66 2.77 -27.40
N VAL A 291 3.77 2.22 -26.97
CA VAL A 291 4.02 0.80 -26.72
C VAL A 291 3.48 0.33 -25.38
N SER A 292 2.26 0.70 -25.03
CA SER A 292 1.52 -0.10 -24.06
C SER A 292 1.16 -1.50 -24.62
N TYR A 293 1.22 -1.68 -25.93
CA TYR A 293 0.90 -2.92 -26.60
C TYR A 293 1.90 -4.06 -26.35
N THR A 294 3.21 -3.77 -26.25
CA THR A 294 4.22 -4.79 -25.97
C THR A 294 4.23 -5.27 -24.52
N HIS A 295 3.64 -4.52 -23.60
CA HIS A 295 3.50 -4.95 -22.21
C HIS A 295 2.20 -5.72 -21.93
N LEU A 296 1.24 -5.70 -22.86
CA LEU A 296 0.04 -6.53 -22.80
C LEU A 296 0.25 -7.92 -23.43
N THR A 297 1.29 -8.12 -24.20
CA THR A 297 1.70 -9.46 -24.59
C THR A 297 2.39 -10.09 -23.37
N LEU A 298 1.65 -10.87 -22.62
CA LEU A 298 2.21 -11.81 -21.65
C LEU A 298 3.39 -12.52 -22.31
N PRO A 299 4.56 -12.64 -21.64
CA PRO A 299 5.64 -13.42 -22.16
C PRO A 299 5.13 -14.85 -22.37
N THR A 300 4.90 -15.21 -23.61
CA THR A 300 4.49 -16.57 -24.04
C THR A 300 5.69 -17.47 -24.22
N THR A 301 6.76 -17.23 -23.46
CA THR A 301 7.87 -18.19 -23.40
C THR A 301 7.51 -19.26 -22.39
N PRO A 302 7.21 -20.51 -22.84
CA PRO A 302 7.14 -21.63 -21.93
C PRO A 302 8.54 -21.86 -21.34
N TYR A 303 8.62 -21.89 -20.03
CA TYR A 303 9.77 -22.43 -19.33
C TYR A 303 9.77 -23.93 -19.48
#